data_64ec6113b016b185587ea611449f1dcc
#
_entry.id   64ec6113b016b185587ea611449f1dcc
#
_cell.length_a   1.000
_cell.length_b   1.000
_cell.length_c   1.000
_cell.angle_alpha   90.00
_cell.angle_beta   90.00
_cell.angle_gamma   90.00
#
_symmetry.space_group_name_H-M   'P 1'
#
loop_
_entity.id
_entity.type
_entity.pdbx_description
1 polymer ?
#
loop_
_entity_poly.entity_id
_entity_poly.type
_entity_poly.pdbx_seq_one_letter_code
_entity_poly.pdbx_strand_id
1 'polypeptide(L)'
;RITQIYEGTNGIQALDLVGRKVVGTGGELYKLFADEIRHFTATACADLAEFTRPLNIALDNLDELTAWLLDRSKNNPNEIGAASVEYLHAFGYTAYAYMWALMAKASVSREAQDDFYASKLGTARFYFARLLPRVQSLAASVKAGSDSLYLLDADQF
;
A
#
# COMPACT_ATOMS: atom_id res chain seq x y z
N ARG A 1 -9.39 -7.23 -22.11
CA ARG A 1 -10.35 -8.32 -21.82
C ARG A 1 -9.70 -9.52 -21.15
N ILE A 2 -8.45 -9.88 -21.49
CA ILE A 2 -7.79 -11.03 -20.88
C ILE A 2 -7.62 -10.89 -19.35
N THR A 3 -7.42 -9.68 -18.87
CA THR A 3 -7.29 -9.39 -17.43
C THR A 3 -8.56 -9.66 -16.63
N GLN A 4 -9.72 -9.78 -17.27
CA GLN A 4 -11.00 -10.14 -16.63
C GLN A 4 -11.22 -11.66 -16.58
N ILE A 5 -10.50 -12.41 -17.40
CA ILE A 5 -10.60 -13.88 -17.51
C ILE A 5 -9.43 -14.54 -16.78
N TYR A 6 -8.32 -13.82 -16.70
CA TYR A 6 -7.05 -14.28 -16.18
C TYR A 6 -7.02 -14.06 -14.66
N GLU A 7 -7.30 -15.12 -13.93
CA GLU A 7 -7.28 -15.17 -12.47
C GLU A 7 -6.34 -16.30 -12.01
N GLY A 8 -5.93 -16.27 -10.76
CA GLY A 8 -5.13 -17.30 -10.13
C GLY A 8 -3.69 -16.90 -9.83
N THR A 9 -3.30 -15.66 -10.11
CA THR A 9 -1.95 -15.16 -9.76
C THR A 9 -1.93 -14.14 -8.64
N ASN A 10 -3.07 -13.56 -8.25
CA ASN A 10 -3.14 -12.53 -7.21
C ASN A 10 -2.56 -13.02 -5.88
N GLY A 11 -2.96 -14.19 -5.40
CA GLY A 11 -2.43 -14.79 -4.17
C GLY A 11 -0.94 -15.13 -4.29
N ILE A 12 -0.48 -15.64 -5.43
CA ILE A 12 0.94 -15.93 -5.68
C ILE A 12 1.77 -14.64 -5.68
N GLN A 13 1.27 -13.57 -6.31
CA GLN A 13 1.95 -12.27 -6.30
C GLN A 13 1.99 -11.66 -4.89
N ALA A 14 0.93 -11.83 -4.11
CA ALA A 14 0.89 -11.38 -2.72
C ALA A 14 1.92 -12.13 -1.86
N LEU A 15 1.99 -13.45 -1.99
CA LEU A 15 3.00 -14.27 -1.31
C LEU A 15 4.42 -13.93 -1.76
N ASP A 16 4.64 -13.65 -3.05
CA ASP A 16 5.93 -13.23 -3.56
C ASP A 16 6.38 -11.89 -2.97
N LEU A 17 5.47 -10.90 -2.94
CA LEU A 17 5.76 -9.62 -2.33
C LEU A 17 6.12 -9.77 -0.85
N VAL A 18 5.26 -10.41 -0.07
CA VAL A 18 5.44 -10.51 1.39
C VAL A 18 6.58 -11.46 1.73
N GLY A 19 6.56 -12.70 1.22
CA GLY A 19 7.51 -13.72 1.62
C GLY A 19 8.92 -13.47 1.09
N ARG A 20 9.07 -13.19 -0.20
CA ARG A 20 10.39 -13.04 -0.83
C ARG A 20 10.94 -11.62 -0.75
N LYS A 21 10.11 -10.60 -1.05
CA LYS A 21 10.60 -9.23 -1.23
C LYS A 21 10.60 -8.43 0.07
N VAL A 22 9.69 -8.71 0.98
CA VAL A 22 9.66 -8.01 2.28
C VAL A 22 10.38 -8.84 3.34
N VAL A 23 9.83 -10.01 3.70
CA VAL A 23 10.39 -10.83 4.78
C VAL A 23 11.74 -11.42 4.40
N GLY A 24 11.87 -11.99 3.19
CA GLY A 24 13.10 -12.61 2.71
C GLY A 24 14.30 -11.67 2.58
N THR A 25 14.07 -10.36 2.49
CA THR A 25 15.13 -9.33 2.48
C THR A 25 15.25 -8.58 3.81
N GLY A 26 14.53 -9.03 4.86
CA GLY A 26 14.51 -8.31 6.13
C GLY A 26 13.97 -6.88 6.04
N GLY A 27 13.16 -6.59 5.02
CA GLY A 27 12.56 -5.27 4.78
C GLY A 27 13.43 -4.32 3.94
N GLU A 28 14.61 -4.73 3.46
CA GLU A 28 15.51 -3.84 2.69
C GLU A 28 14.85 -3.28 1.42
N LEU A 29 14.19 -4.14 0.62
CA LEU A 29 13.51 -3.68 -0.60
C LEU A 29 12.34 -2.77 -0.29
N TYR A 30 11.59 -3.05 0.78
CA TYR A 30 10.55 -2.16 1.24
C TYR A 30 11.11 -0.78 1.62
N LYS A 31 12.23 -0.77 2.35
CA LYS A 31 12.88 0.48 2.78
C LYS A 31 13.26 1.38 1.61
N LEU A 32 13.79 0.82 0.52
CA LEU A 32 14.11 1.60 -0.68
C LEU A 32 12.87 2.33 -1.24
N PHE A 33 11.73 1.64 -1.30
CA PHE A 33 10.46 2.23 -1.73
C PHE A 33 9.98 3.31 -0.76
N ALA A 34 10.04 3.05 0.55
CA ALA A 34 9.63 4.01 1.57
C ALA A 34 10.50 5.26 1.57
N ASP A 35 11.83 5.11 1.46
CA ASP A 35 12.80 6.21 1.42
C ASP A 35 12.54 7.13 0.19
N GLU A 36 12.20 6.57 -0.97
CA GLU A 36 11.84 7.36 -2.15
C GLU A 36 10.61 8.24 -1.90
N ILE A 37 9.56 7.68 -1.31
CA ILE A 37 8.35 8.44 -0.98
C ILE A 37 8.64 9.51 0.07
N ARG A 38 9.40 9.18 1.10
CA ARG A 38 9.82 10.13 2.14
C ARG A 38 10.61 11.30 1.54
N HIS A 39 11.55 11.01 0.65
CA HIS A 39 12.31 12.05 -0.05
C HIS A 39 11.37 12.96 -0.87
N PHE A 40 10.45 12.38 -1.63
CA PHE A 40 9.47 13.14 -2.40
C PHE A 40 8.63 14.06 -1.51
N THR A 41 8.06 13.53 -0.42
CA THR A 41 7.19 14.33 0.46
C THR A 41 7.93 15.42 1.21
N ALA A 42 9.19 15.17 1.60
CA ALA A 42 10.04 16.16 2.28
C ALA A 42 10.47 17.32 1.36
N THR A 43 10.57 17.08 0.04
CA THR A 43 11.00 18.09 -0.94
C THR A 43 9.83 18.73 -1.70
N ALA A 44 8.60 18.32 -1.43
CA ALA A 44 7.42 18.84 -2.09
C ALA A 44 7.10 20.29 -1.64
N CYS A 45 6.60 21.11 -2.57
CA CYS A 45 6.15 22.46 -2.26
C CYS A 45 4.86 22.44 -1.41
N ALA A 46 4.56 23.57 -0.75
CA ALA A 46 3.41 23.70 0.12
C ALA A 46 2.07 23.41 -0.58
N ASP A 47 1.97 23.73 -1.87
CA ASP A 47 0.75 23.53 -2.68
C ASP A 47 0.38 22.02 -2.82
N LEU A 48 1.33 21.12 -2.54
CA LEU A 48 1.10 19.68 -2.56
C LEU A 48 0.71 19.11 -1.18
N ALA A 49 0.55 19.94 -0.15
CA ALA A 49 0.30 19.46 1.20
C ALA A 49 -0.99 18.63 1.33
N GLU A 50 -2.02 18.90 0.49
CA GLU A 50 -3.25 18.12 0.46
C GLU A 50 -3.03 16.65 0.05
N PHE A 51 -1.96 16.35 -0.68
CA PHE A 51 -1.59 15.00 -1.14
C PHE A 51 -0.47 14.40 -0.29
N THR A 52 0.55 15.18 0.07
CA THR A 52 1.72 14.65 0.79
C THR A 52 1.42 14.28 2.23
N ARG A 53 0.52 14.99 2.91
CA ARG A 53 0.13 14.65 4.30
C ARG A 53 -0.55 13.29 4.38
N PRO A 54 -1.66 13.01 3.64
CA PRO A 54 -2.28 11.69 3.69
C PRO A 54 -1.40 10.58 3.10
N LEU A 55 -0.51 10.88 2.15
CA LEU A 55 0.48 9.92 1.67
C LEU A 55 1.45 9.50 2.78
N ASN A 56 1.96 10.43 3.57
CA ASN A 56 2.82 10.12 4.71
C ASN A 56 2.09 9.27 5.75
N ILE A 57 0.82 9.57 6.06
CA ILE A 57 0.02 8.75 6.97
C ILE A 57 -0.13 7.31 6.45
N ALA A 58 -0.38 7.14 5.15
CA ALA A 58 -0.48 5.82 4.55
C ALA A 58 0.87 5.07 4.59
N LEU A 59 1.96 5.78 4.37
CA LEU A 59 3.31 5.23 4.45
C LEU A 59 3.67 4.84 5.91
N ASP A 60 3.31 5.66 6.90
CA ASP A 60 3.50 5.34 8.32
C ASP A 60 2.76 4.05 8.70
N ASN A 61 1.52 3.87 8.23
CA ASN A 61 0.78 2.62 8.42
C ASN A 61 1.51 1.43 7.78
N LEU A 62 2.06 1.61 6.58
CA LEU A 62 2.77 0.55 5.88
C LEU A 62 4.11 0.22 6.54
N ASP A 63 4.81 1.22 7.10
CA ASP A 63 6.00 1.03 7.94
C ASP A 63 5.68 0.16 9.17
N GLU A 64 4.58 0.49 9.88
CA GLU A 64 4.12 -0.30 11.03
C GLU A 64 3.77 -1.74 10.65
N LEU A 65 3.06 -1.93 9.54
CA LEU A 65 2.70 -3.27 9.04
C LEU A 65 3.93 -4.09 8.70
N THR A 66 4.89 -3.47 8.04
CA THR A 66 6.14 -4.12 7.65
C THR A 66 6.93 -4.53 8.89
N ALA A 67 7.08 -3.64 9.87
CA ALA A 67 7.76 -3.94 11.12
C ALA A 67 7.06 -5.06 11.90
N TRP A 68 5.72 -5.01 12.01
CA TRP A 68 4.90 -6.03 12.66
C TRP A 68 5.10 -7.40 11.99
N LEU A 69 5.03 -7.44 10.67
CA LEU A 69 5.16 -8.68 9.89
C LEU A 69 6.56 -9.29 10.01
N LEU A 70 7.61 -8.46 9.92
CA LEU A 70 8.99 -8.89 10.11
C LEU A 70 9.24 -9.46 11.50
N ASP A 71 8.57 -8.96 12.51
CA ASP A 71 8.70 -9.48 13.88
C ASP A 71 7.90 -10.78 14.06
N ARG A 72 6.64 -10.79 13.68
CA ARG A 72 5.73 -11.94 13.87
C ARG A 72 6.16 -13.17 13.07
N SER A 73 6.61 -12.97 11.83
CA SER A 73 7.03 -14.07 10.95
C SER A 73 8.26 -14.84 11.43
N LYS A 74 9.07 -14.27 12.36
CA LYS A 74 10.20 -14.98 12.98
C LYS A 74 9.76 -16.18 13.80
N ASN A 75 8.62 -16.06 14.46
CA ASN A 75 8.11 -17.09 15.39
C ASN A 75 6.99 -17.93 14.75
N ASN A 76 6.26 -17.37 13.79
CA ASN A 76 5.16 -18.04 13.12
C ASN A 76 5.15 -17.74 11.61
N PRO A 77 5.65 -18.64 10.76
CA PRO A 77 5.69 -18.45 9.32
C PRO A 77 4.29 -18.34 8.66
N ASN A 78 3.22 -18.80 9.33
CA ASN A 78 1.86 -18.66 8.83
C ASN A 78 1.40 -17.21 8.72
N GLU A 79 2.01 -16.29 9.48
CA GLU A 79 1.73 -14.85 9.41
C GLU A 79 2.01 -14.29 8.01
N ILE A 80 2.97 -14.86 7.27
CA ILE A 80 3.29 -14.45 5.89
C ILE A 80 2.08 -14.70 4.98
N GLY A 81 1.49 -15.89 5.05
CA GLY A 81 0.31 -16.26 4.26
C GLY A 81 -0.91 -15.46 4.67
N ALA A 82 -1.16 -15.38 5.97
CA ALA A 82 -2.32 -14.69 6.55
C ALA A 82 -2.37 -13.18 6.19
N ALA A 83 -1.20 -12.53 6.11
CA ALA A 83 -1.11 -11.10 5.83
C ALA A 83 -1.03 -10.78 4.33
N SER A 84 -0.72 -11.74 3.47
CA SER A 84 -0.17 -11.46 2.14
C SER A 84 -1.07 -10.64 1.23
N VAL A 85 -2.36 -10.95 1.16
CA VAL A 85 -3.31 -10.28 0.25
C VAL A 85 -3.61 -8.86 0.73
N GLU A 86 -3.91 -8.70 2.01
CA GLU A 86 -4.20 -7.40 2.62
C GLU A 86 -2.98 -6.49 2.59
N TYR A 87 -1.78 -7.04 2.83
CA TYR A 87 -0.53 -6.29 2.72
C TYR A 87 -0.27 -5.84 1.28
N LEU A 88 -0.45 -6.73 0.28
CA LEU A 88 -0.33 -6.36 -1.14
C LEU A 88 -1.27 -5.20 -1.49
N HIS A 89 -2.52 -5.24 -1.03
CA HIS A 89 -3.48 -4.18 -1.28
C HIS A 89 -3.09 -2.88 -0.58
N ALA A 90 -2.67 -2.93 0.69
CA ALA A 90 -2.21 -1.75 1.43
C ALA A 90 -1.00 -1.11 0.74
N PHE A 91 -0.04 -1.94 0.32
CA PHE A 91 1.12 -1.50 -0.46
C PHE A 91 0.68 -0.87 -1.79
N GLY A 92 -0.21 -1.51 -2.52
CA GLY A 92 -0.72 -1.03 -3.80
C GLY A 92 -1.44 0.31 -3.68
N TYR A 93 -2.32 0.49 -2.68
CA TYR A 93 -2.97 1.79 -2.43
C TYR A 93 -1.96 2.89 -2.10
N THR A 94 -0.93 2.58 -1.32
CA THR A 94 0.12 3.56 -0.99
C THR A 94 0.96 3.90 -2.23
N ALA A 95 1.32 2.91 -3.05
CA ALA A 95 2.05 3.13 -4.29
C ALA A 95 1.25 3.96 -5.30
N TYR A 96 -0.04 3.68 -5.48
CA TYR A 96 -0.90 4.51 -6.32
C TYR A 96 -1.08 5.92 -5.78
N ALA A 97 -1.16 6.11 -4.46
CA ALA A 97 -1.17 7.45 -3.87
C ALA A 97 0.10 8.23 -4.20
N TYR A 98 1.25 7.59 -4.17
CA TYR A 98 2.51 8.19 -4.61
C TYR A 98 2.46 8.59 -6.09
N MET A 99 1.98 7.72 -6.98
CA MET A 99 1.82 8.05 -8.40
C MET A 99 0.86 9.25 -8.61
N TRP A 100 -0.26 9.30 -7.88
CA TRP A 100 -1.18 10.43 -7.94
C TRP A 100 -0.55 11.72 -7.38
N ALA A 101 0.28 11.65 -6.35
CA ALA A 101 1.01 12.81 -5.84
C ALA A 101 2.03 13.34 -6.84
N LEU A 102 2.72 12.46 -7.59
CA LEU A 102 3.60 12.85 -8.70
C LEU A 102 2.82 13.53 -9.83
N MET A 103 1.67 12.99 -10.21
CA MET A 103 0.79 13.62 -11.21
C MET A 103 0.26 14.97 -10.73
N ALA A 104 -0.11 15.09 -9.45
CA ALA A 104 -0.53 16.36 -8.85
C ALA A 104 0.61 17.39 -8.91
N LYS A 105 1.86 16.99 -8.59
CA LYS A 105 3.04 17.86 -8.71
C LYS A 105 3.23 18.41 -10.12
N ALA A 106 3.01 17.58 -11.14
CA ALA A 106 3.12 18.02 -12.54
C ALA A 106 1.95 18.93 -12.97
N SER A 107 0.83 18.92 -12.24
CA SER A 107 -0.42 19.58 -12.63
C SER A 107 -0.69 20.89 -11.87
N VAL A 108 -0.27 21.01 -10.61
CA VAL A 108 -0.68 22.11 -9.71
C VAL A 108 -0.39 23.49 -10.25
N SER A 109 0.76 23.70 -10.88
CA SER A 109 1.15 25.00 -11.49
C SER A 109 0.45 25.28 -12.83
N ARG A 110 -0.29 24.33 -13.36
CA ARG A 110 -0.95 24.38 -14.68
C ARG A 110 -2.48 24.25 -14.60
N GLU A 111 -3.04 24.14 -13.41
CA GLU A 111 -4.48 23.90 -13.17
C GLU A 111 -5.36 24.91 -13.93
N ALA A 112 -4.97 26.18 -13.95
CA ALA A 112 -5.72 27.24 -14.62
C ALA A 112 -5.45 27.36 -16.13
N GLN A 113 -4.51 26.56 -16.68
CA GLN A 113 -4.09 26.67 -18.08
C GLN A 113 -4.86 25.72 -19.00
N ASP A 114 -5.27 24.54 -18.47
CA ASP A 114 -5.90 23.50 -19.28
C ASP A 114 -6.74 22.60 -18.37
N ASP A 115 -7.96 22.30 -18.78
CA ASP A 115 -8.91 21.39 -18.12
C ASP A 115 -8.33 20.00 -17.85
N PHE A 116 -7.35 19.57 -18.64
CA PHE A 116 -6.66 18.31 -18.44
C PHE A 116 -5.96 18.29 -17.05
N TYR A 117 -5.23 19.36 -16.69
CA TYR A 117 -4.55 19.42 -15.39
C TYR A 117 -5.53 19.55 -14.23
N ALA A 118 -6.59 20.36 -14.40
CA ALA A 118 -7.67 20.45 -13.42
C ALA A 118 -8.34 19.08 -13.18
N SER A 119 -8.60 18.32 -14.24
CA SER A 119 -9.16 16.97 -14.16
C SER A 119 -8.23 15.99 -13.45
N LYS A 120 -6.91 16.08 -13.67
CA LYS A 120 -5.92 15.26 -12.95
C LYS A 120 -5.92 15.54 -11.45
N LEU A 121 -5.95 16.80 -11.06
CA LEU A 121 -6.04 17.18 -9.65
C LEU A 121 -7.36 16.73 -9.01
N GLY A 122 -8.49 16.88 -9.71
CA GLY A 122 -9.79 16.36 -9.27
C GLY A 122 -9.77 14.85 -9.03
N THR A 123 -9.15 14.09 -9.95
CA THR A 123 -9.02 12.63 -9.82
C THR A 123 -8.07 12.25 -8.67
N ALA A 124 -6.97 12.98 -8.49
CA ALA A 124 -6.08 12.79 -7.34
C ALA A 124 -6.84 13.02 -6.02
N ARG A 125 -7.56 14.13 -5.88
CA ARG A 125 -8.39 14.42 -4.70
C ARG A 125 -9.40 13.32 -4.42
N PHE A 126 -10.07 12.80 -5.47
CA PHE A 126 -10.97 11.64 -5.33
C PHE A 126 -10.22 10.41 -4.80
N TYR A 127 -9.05 10.09 -5.36
CA TYR A 127 -8.24 8.95 -4.93
C TYR A 127 -7.89 9.04 -3.44
N PHE A 128 -7.35 10.18 -3.03
CA PHE A 128 -6.92 10.41 -1.64
C PHE A 128 -8.10 10.40 -0.65
N ALA A 129 -9.26 10.91 -1.07
CA ALA A 129 -10.44 10.97 -0.21
C ALA A 129 -11.21 9.63 -0.11
N ARG A 130 -11.21 8.81 -1.17
CA ARG A 130 -12.12 7.65 -1.28
C ARG A 130 -11.43 6.30 -1.34
N LEU A 131 -10.22 6.23 -1.85
CA LEU A 131 -9.51 4.96 -2.04
C LEU A 131 -8.40 4.76 -1.02
N LEU A 132 -7.56 5.76 -0.80
CA LEU A 132 -6.43 5.67 0.13
C LEU A 132 -6.84 5.30 1.58
N PRO A 133 -7.97 5.79 2.15
CA PRO A 133 -8.38 5.42 3.50
C PRO A 133 -8.60 3.92 3.74
N ARG A 134 -8.76 3.12 2.68
CA ARG A 134 -8.87 1.65 2.78
C ARG A 134 -7.63 0.99 3.40
N VAL A 135 -6.48 1.65 3.33
CA VAL A 135 -5.24 1.18 3.97
C VAL A 135 -5.45 0.91 5.46
N GLN A 136 -6.28 1.71 6.15
CA GLN A 136 -6.54 1.54 7.58
C GLN A 136 -7.24 0.22 7.91
N SER A 137 -8.28 -0.17 7.13
CA SER A 137 -8.97 -1.44 7.34
C SER A 137 -8.11 -2.64 6.99
N LEU A 138 -7.31 -2.53 5.92
CA LEU A 138 -6.35 -3.55 5.53
C LEU A 138 -5.28 -3.74 6.62
N ALA A 139 -4.80 -2.64 7.20
CA ALA A 139 -3.85 -2.67 8.30
C ALA A 139 -4.42 -3.41 9.53
N ALA A 140 -5.69 -3.17 9.87
CA ALA A 140 -6.36 -3.88 10.94
C ALA A 140 -6.45 -5.39 10.65
N SER A 141 -6.78 -5.77 9.41
CA SER A 141 -6.85 -7.19 8.99
C SER A 141 -5.49 -7.88 9.06
N VAL A 142 -4.43 -7.25 8.59
CA VAL A 142 -3.06 -7.80 8.71
C VAL A 142 -2.71 -8.04 10.18
N LYS A 143 -2.95 -7.05 11.06
CA LYS A 143 -2.62 -7.12 12.49
C LYS A 143 -3.49 -8.11 13.28
N ALA A 144 -4.59 -8.60 12.70
CA ALA A 144 -5.38 -9.69 13.30
C ALA A 144 -4.60 -11.01 13.40
N GLY A 145 -3.57 -11.18 12.55
CA GLY A 145 -2.71 -12.34 12.59
C GLY A 145 -3.33 -13.61 12.02
N SER A 146 -2.59 -14.71 12.13
CA SER A 146 -2.97 -16.01 11.55
C SER A 146 -3.88 -16.86 12.42
N ASP A 147 -3.98 -16.58 13.71
CA ASP A 147 -4.64 -17.48 14.69
C ASP A 147 -6.09 -17.79 14.31
N SER A 148 -6.84 -16.80 13.81
CA SER A 148 -8.24 -16.98 13.42
C SER A 148 -8.43 -17.90 12.20
N LEU A 149 -7.40 -18.08 11.39
CA LEU A 149 -7.44 -18.94 10.19
C LEU A 149 -7.27 -20.44 10.55
N TYR A 150 -6.81 -20.74 11.74
CA TYR A 150 -6.50 -22.08 12.23
C TYR A 150 -7.35 -22.48 13.45
N LEU A 151 -8.51 -21.82 13.66
CA LEU A 151 -9.41 -22.12 14.77
C LEU A 151 -10.16 -23.44 14.61
N LEU A 152 -10.38 -23.86 13.37
CA LEU A 152 -11.13 -25.08 13.05
C LEU A 152 -10.21 -26.11 12.40
N ASP A 153 -10.32 -27.35 12.83
CA ASP A 153 -9.71 -28.50 12.17
C ASP A 153 -10.50 -28.92 10.93
N ALA A 154 -9.85 -29.66 10.01
CA ALA A 154 -10.46 -30.04 8.73
C ALA A 154 -11.74 -30.87 8.86
N ASP A 155 -11.91 -31.60 9.96
CA ASP A 155 -13.10 -32.40 10.27
C ASP A 155 -14.27 -31.60 10.88
N GLN A 156 -14.08 -30.30 11.11
CA GLN A 156 -15.10 -29.38 11.63
C GLN A 156 -15.82 -28.57 10.54
N PHE A 157 -15.46 -28.81 9.27
CA PHE A 157 -16.11 -28.16 8.11
C PHE A 157 -17.25 -29.02 7.51
#